data_f5f3a9597513df5ec48a729e1d65ee01
#
_entry.id   f5f3a9597513df5ec48a729e1d65ee01
#
_cell.length_a   1.000
_cell.length_b   1.000
_cell.length_c   1.000
_cell.angle_alpha   90.00
_cell.angle_beta   90.00
_cell.angle_gamma   90.00
#
_symmetry.space_group_name_H-M   'P 1'
#
loop_
_entity.id
_entity.type
_entity.pdbx_description
1 polymer ?
#
loop_
_entity_poly.entity_id
_entity_poly.type
_entity_poly.pdbx_seq_one_letter_code
_entity_poly.pdbx_strand_id
1 'polypeptide(L)'
;MNRKNIIGIPIKNLKEPMSRLDSTLDKNQRISLQIGLIKNLAECFRSKDNDIFLISNDSEIEKLANQLEINFFNAKSVGLNKEVIEFSKNFKNYQGWMICHSDLPYVTKYFAKTIIQEIEGSEILIAKSKDSGTPFIAGSISFDEFRFGVKSFDKHSKYLKENKFEYKQIY
;
A
#
# COMPACT_ATOMS: atom_id res chain seq x y z
N MET A 1 -20.13 15.88 5.03
CA MET A 1 -18.83 15.50 5.62
C MET A 1 -17.95 15.05 4.48
N ASN A 2 -16.81 15.72 4.22
CA ASN A 2 -15.83 15.18 3.28
C ASN A 2 -15.32 13.86 3.85
N ARG A 3 -15.62 12.76 3.17
CA ARG A 3 -15.04 11.47 3.54
C ARG A 3 -13.58 11.49 3.15
N LYS A 4 -12.73 10.97 4.02
CA LYS A 4 -11.29 10.82 3.77
C LYS A 4 -10.99 9.62 2.88
N ASN A 5 -9.76 9.55 2.37
CA ASN A 5 -9.20 8.34 1.80
C ASN A 5 -8.47 7.53 2.89
N ILE A 6 -8.44 6.21 2.73
CA ILE A 6 -7.65 5.31 3.58
C ILE A 6 -6.49 4.74 2.78
N ILE A 7 -5.28 4.85 3.30
CA ILE A 7 -4.06 4.37 2.65
C ILE A 7 -3.40 3.34 3.55
N GLY A 8 -3.30 2.11 3.08
CA GLY A 8 -2.65 1.01 3.77
C GLY A 8 -1.27 0.71 3.19
N ILE A 9 -0.26 0.64 4.04
CA ILE A 9 1.12 0.28 3.70
C ILE A 9 1.45 -1.02 4.45
N PRO A 10 1.33 -2.19 3.80
CA PRO A 10 1.64 -3.45 4.45
C PRO A 10 3.14 -3.64 4.63
N ILE A 11 3.54 -4.04 5.83
CA ILE A 11 4.94 -4.27 6.21
C ILE A 11 5.03 -5.54 7.03
N LYS A 12 5.75 -6.53 6.53
CA LYS A 12 5.92 -7.81 7.22
C LYS A 12 6.63 -7.64 8.58
N ASN A 13 7.85 -7.13 8.56
CA ASN A 13 8.69 -6.82 9.73
C ASN A 13 9.97 -6.11 9.26
N LEU A 14 10.77 -5.65 10.22
CA LEU A 14 12.10 -5.06 9.97
C LEU A 14 13.26 -6.03 10.22
N LYS A 15 12.99 -7.31 10.50
CA LYS A 15 14.06 -8.29 10.83
C LYS A 15 14.90 -8.65 9.62
N GLU A 16 14.25 -8.86 8.47
CA GLU A 16 14.88 -9.19 7.20
C GLU A 16 14.24 -8.39 6.06
N PRO A 17 14.41 -7.05 6.05
CA PRO A 17 13.82 -6.21 5.03
C PRO A 17 14.60 -6.34 3.72
N MET A 18 13.90 -6.19 2.59
CA MET A 18 14.50 -6.04 1.27
C MET A 18 15.57 -7.09 0.95
N SER A 19 15.29 -8.37 1.21
CA SER A 19 16.24 -9.48 1.06
C SER A 19 16.89 -9.58 -0.33
N ARG A 20 16.28 -9.01 -1.37
CA ARG A 20 16.88 -8.93 -2.72
C ARG A 20 18.14 -8.06 -2.77
N LEU A 21 18.37 -7.24 -1.76
CA LEU A 21 19.53 -6.33 -1.66
C LEU A 21 20.62 -6.86 -0.70
N ASP A 22 20.52 -8.08 -0.21
CA ASP A 22 21.44 -8.65 0.78
C ASP A 22 22.88 -8.82 0.24
N SER A 23 23.04 -8.98 -1.07
CA SER A 23 24.34 -8.99 -1.73
C SER A 23 25.01 -7.62 -1.86
N THR A 24 24.25 -6.52 -1.66
CA THR A 24 24.72 -5.14 -1.90
C THR A 24 24.73 -4.30 -0.62
N LEU A 25 23.77 -4.53 0.26
CA LEU A 25 23.58 -3.77 1.51
C LEU A 25 23.59 -4.71 2.70
N ASP A 26 24.27 -4.30 3.77
CA ASP A 26 24.18 -5.01 5.04
C ASP A 26 22.77 -4.86 5.66
N LYS A 27 22.52 -5.64 6.70
CA LYS A 27 21.20 -5.65 7.36
C LYS A 27 20.76 -4.29 7.88
N ASN A 28 21.66 -3.54 8.51
CA ASN A 28 21.33 -2.24 9.08
C ASN A 28 21.04 -1.20 7.99
N GLN A 29 21.79 -1.24 6.89
CA GLN A 29 21.55 -0.41 5.72
C GLN A 29 20.18 -0.71 5.10
N ARG A 30 19.80 -1.99 4.97
CA ARG A 30 18.47 -2.39 4.47
C ARG A 30 17.33 -1.92 5.40
N ILE A 31 17.50 -2.03 6.71
CA ILE A 31 16.53 -1.51 7.69
C ILE A 31 16.39 0.02 7.55
N SER A 32 17.52 0.73 7.51
CA SER A 32 17.51 2.20 7.36
C SER A 32 16.86 2.63 6.05
N LEU A 33 17.15 1.94 4.96
CA LEU A 33 16.53 2.19 3.66
C LEU A 33 15.02 1.97 3.71
N GLN A 34 14.56 0.85 4.26
CA GLN A 34 13.13 0.57 4.37
C GLN A 34 12.40 1.61 5.22
N ILE A 35 12.95 1.99 6.37
CA ILE A 35 12.37 3.04 7.22
C ILE A 35 12.31 4.37 6.47
N GLY A 36 13.38 4.72 5.73
CA GLY A 36 13.41 5.93 4.91
C GLY A 36 12.34 5.96 3.83
N LEU A 37 12.11 4.83 3.15
CA LEU A 37 11.05 4.71 2.12
C LEU A 37 9.65 4.80 2.73
N ILE A 38 9.41 4.14 3.86
CA ILE A 38 8.13 4.24 4.59
C ILE A 38 7.86 5.69 5.01
N LYS A 39 8.87 6.35 5.57
CA LYS A 39 8.79 7.77 5.95
C LYS A 39 8.46 8.66 4.76
N ASN A 40 9.15 8.47 3.62
CA ASN A 40 8.87 9.23 2.40
C ASN A 40 7.43 9.02 1.92
N LEU A 41 6.93 7.77 1.91
CA LEU A 41 5.55 7.49 1.55
C LEU A 41 4.57 8.20 2.48
N ALA A 42 4.76 8.08 3.80
CA ALA A 42 3.90 8.73 4.78
C ALA A 42 3.87 10.25 4.58
N GLU A 43 5.02 10.88 4.34
CA GLU A 43 5.13 12.32 4.08
C GLU A 43 4.50 12.75 2.76
N CYS A 44 4.63 11.93 1.69
CA CYS A 44 4.04 12.24 0.40
C CYS A 44 2.51 12.18 0.41
N PHE A 45 1.94 11.22 1.13
CA PHE A 45 0.48 11.06 1.26
C PHE A 45 -0.13 11.82 2.43
N ARG A 46 0.66 12.46 3.29
CA ARG A 46 0.16 13.22 4.46
C ARG A 46 -0.73 14.37 4.02
N SER A 47 -2.00 14.31 4.42
CA SER A 47 -3.03 15.33 4.16
C SER A 47 -4.12 15.20 5.22
N LYS A 48 -4.87 16.27 5.45
CA LYS A 48 -6.08 16.22 6.31
C LYS A 48 -7.16 15.28 5.76
N ASP A 49 -7.10 14.98 4.46
CA ASP A 49 -8.10 14.19 3.75
C ASP A 49 -7.63 12.72 3.56
N ASN A 50 -6.50 12.33 4.16
CA ASN A 50 -5.97 10.97 4.11
C ASN A 50 -5.68 10.44 5.51
N ASP A 51 -6.15 9.22 5.79
CA ASP A 51 -5.75 8.43 6.94
C ASP A 51 -4.77 7.35 6.49
N ILE A 52 -3.52 7.43 6.95
CA ILE A 52 -2.42 6.53 6.57
C ILE A 52 -2.22 5.49 7.66
N PHE A 53 -2.11 4.22 7.26
CA PHE A 53 -1.92 3.08 8.17
C PHE A 53 -0.70 2.25 7.75
N LEU A 54 0.14 1.89 8.71
CA LEU A 54 1.03 0.74 8.56
C LEU A 54 0.24 -0.52 8.95
N ILE A 55 0.24 -1.52 8.08
CA ILE A 55 -0.48 -2.79 8.28
C ILE A 55 0.55 -3.85 8.67
N SER A 56 0.47 -4.37 9.87
CA SER A 56 1.38 -5.41 10.35
C SER A 56 0.83 -6.07 11.62
N ASN A 57 1.45 -7.17 12.04
CA ASN A 57 1.29 -7.77 13.36
C ASN A 57 2.58 -7.66 14.22
N ASP A 58 3.55 -6.87 13.79
CA ASP A 58 4.84 -6.69 14.45
C ASP A 58 4.85 -5.41 15.28
N SER A 59 5.16 -5.52 16.59
CA SER A 59 5.21 -4.38 17.52
C SER A 59 6.28 -3.34 17.18
N GLU A 60 7.35 -3.72 16.45
CA GLU A 60 8.35 -2.75 15.99
C GLU A 60 7.78 -1.84 14.90
N ILE A 61 6.86 -2.36 14.08
CA ILE A 61 6.13 -1.56 13.09
C ILE A 61 5.12 -0.63 13.77
N GLU A 62 4.48 -1.06 14.86
CA GLU A 62 3.63 -0.18 15.68
C GLU A 62 4.43 1.00 16.26
N LYS A 63 5.61 0.73 16.80
CA LYS A 63 6.51 1.80 17.29
C LYS A 63 6.90 2.77 16.17
N LEU A 64 7.20 2.23 14.98
CA LEU A 64 7.51 3.07 13.81
C LEU A 64 6.31 3.94 13.40
N ALA A 65 5.10 3.40 13.39
CA ALA A 65 3.89 4.16 13.09
C ALA A 65 3.70 5.33 14.07
N ASN A 66 3.89 5.07 15.37
CA ASN A 66 3.84 6.10 16.42
C ASN A 66 4.92 7.18 16.20
N GLN A 67 6.15 6.79 15.86
CA GLN A 67 7.23 7.74 15.56
C GLN A 67 6.95 8.61 14.34
N LEU A 68 6.23 8.07 13.36
CA LEU A 68 5.84 8.77 12.14
C LEU A 68 4.52 9.54 12.29
N GLU A 69 3.86 9.47 13.45
CA GLU A 69 2.55 10.07 13.70
C GLU A 69 1.49 9.67 12.67
N ILE A 70 1.47 8.37 12.31
CA ILE A 70 0.46 7.76 11.46
C ILE A 70 -0.20 6.58 12.16
N ASN A 71 -1.30 6.08 11.60
CA ASN A 71 -2.05 5.02 12.25
C ASN A 71 -1.35 3.64 12.09
N PHE A 72 -1.64 2.74 13.01
CA PHE A 72 -1.26 1.34 12.94
C PHE A 72 -2.49 0.45 12.89
N PHE A 73 -2.48 -0.52 11.99
CA PHE A 73 -3.48 -1.58 11.92
C PHE A 73 -2.84 -2.90 12.34
N ASN A 74 -3.20 -3.37 13.52
CA ASN A 74 -2.74 -4.65 14.04
C ASN A 74 -3.51 -5.79 13.36
N ALA A 75 -2.94 -6.35 12.29
CA ALA A 75 -3.53 -7.47 11.57
C ALA A 75 -3.46 -8.75 12.42
N LYS A 76 -4.59 -9.42 12.57
CA LYS A 76 -4.67 -10.72 13.25
C LYS A 76 -4.32 -11.88 12.33
N SER A 77 -4.57 -11.71 11.05
CA SER A 77 -4.20 -12.65 10.01
C SER A 77 -2.68 -12.61 9.75
N VAL A 78 -2.12 -13.71 9.23
CA VAL A 78 -0.70 -13.80 8.86
C VAL A 78 -0.59 -13.98 7.35
N GLY A 79 0.24 -13.12 6.74
CA GLY A 79 0.53 -13.12 5.31
C GLY A 79 -0.13 -11.98 4.56
N LEU A 80 0.64 -11.34 3.68
CA LEU A 80 0.33 -10.08 3.00
C LEU A 80 -1.12 -9.98 2.50
N ASN A 81 -1.59 -10.95 1.71
CA ASN A 81 -2.94 -10.88 1.15
C ASN A 81 -4.02 -10.95 2.23
N LYS A 82 -3.83 -11.81 3.25
CA LYS A 82 -4.80 -11.96 4.34
C LYS A 82 -4.86 -10.71 5.23
N GLU A 83 -3.72 -10.11 5.52
CA GLU A 83 -3.62 -8.88 6.31
C GLU A 83 -4.30 -7.71 5.58
N VAL A 84 -4.08 -7.60 4.26
CA VAL A 84 -4.71 -6.57 3.44
C VAL A 84 -6.22 -6.82 3.31
N ILE A 85 -6.67 -8.05 3.13
CA ILE A 85 -8.11 -8.40 3.12
C ILE A 85 -8.76 -8.07 4.47
N GLU A 86 -8.08 -8.32 5.59
CA GLU A 86 -8.58 -7.94 6.90
C GLU A 86 -8.71 -6.41 7.03
N PHE A 87 -7.71 -5.67 6.56
CA PHE A 87 -7.70 -4.20 6.55
C PHE A 87 -8.79 -3.62 5.64
N SER A 88 -9.06 -4.24 4.48
CA SER A 88 -10.03 -3.74 3.49
C SER A 88 -11.46 -3.64 4.02
N LYS A 89 -11.80 -4.35 5.09
CA LYS A 89 -13.11 -4.24 5.77
C LYS A 89 -13.42 -2.82 6.26
N ASN A 90 -12.40 -1.96 6.39
CA ASN A 90 -12.54 -0.57 6.78
C ASN A 90 -12.87 0.36 5.60
N PHE A 91 -12.68 -0.06 4.34
CA PHE A 91 -12.83 0.79 3.13
C PHE A 91 -14.21 1.43 3.02
N LYS A 92 -15.26 0.74 3.44
CA LYS A 92 -16.65 1.24 3.42
C LYS A 92 -16.88 2.57 4.17
N ASN A 93 -15.95 2.92 5.06
CA ASN A 93 -16.04 4.14 5.87
C ASN A 93 -15.36 5.35 5.18
N TYR A 94 -14.72 5.13 4.02
CA TYR A 94 -13.92 6.10 3.30
C TYR A 94 -14.48 6.36 1.90
N GLN A 95 -14.09 7.47 1.28
CA GLN A 95 -14.48 7.77 -0.10
C GLN A 95 -13.62 7.04 -1.13
N GLY A 96 -12.37 6.77 -0.75
CA GLY A 96 -11.41 6.03 -1.57
C GLY A 96 -10.41 5.29 -0.70
N TRP A 97 -9.75 4.32 -1.28
CA TRP A 97 -8.75 3.49 -0.60
C TRP A 97 -7.54 3.24 -1.51
N MET A 98 -6.42 2.95 -0.89
CA MET A 98 -5.20 2.55 -1.59
C MET A 98 -4.41 1.56 -0.74
N ILE A 99 -3.91 0.51 -1.37
CA ILE A 99 -2.86 -0.37 -0.81
C ILE A 99 -1.58 -0.13 -1.61
N CYS A 100 -0.53 0.27 -0.92
CA CYS A 100 0.75 0.68 -1.51
C CYS A 100 1.90 -0.09 -0.86
N HIS A 101 2.77 -0.70 -1.66
CA HIS A 101 3.98 -1.33 -1.13
C HIS A 101 4.93 -0.31 -0.51
N SER A 102 5.66 -0.73 0.54
CA SER A 102 6.55 0.14 1.31
C SER A 102 7.89 0.46 0.63
N ASP A 103 8.21 -0.20 -0.48
CA ASP A 103 9.51 -0.15 -1.18
C ASP A 103 9.46 0.65 -2.49
N LEU A 104 8.69 1.74 -2.51
CA LEU A 104 8.55 2.63 -3.68
C LEU A 104 9.45 3.86 -3.56
N PRO A 105 10.65 3.88 -4.20
CA PRO A 105 11.64 4.93 -3.98
C PRO A 105 11.32 6.26 -4.67
N TYR A 106 10.47 6.25 -5.71
CA TYR A 106 10.23 7.42 -6.56
C TYR A 106 8.88 8.10 -6.32
N VAL A 107 8.22 7.83 -5.19
CA VAL A 107 6.98 8.52 -4.84
C VAL A 107 7.30 9.96 -4.43
N THR A 108 6.62 10.91 -5.07
CA THR A 108 6.71 12.35 -4.77
C THR A 108 5.35 12.87 -4.30
N LYS A 109 5.34 14.03 -3.66
CA LYS A 109 4.08 14.71 -3.28
C LYS A 109 3.18 15.00 -4.48
N TYR A 110 3.77 15.33 -5.64
CA TYR A 110 3.02 15.55 -6.88
C TYR A 110 2.34 14.25 -7.32
N PHE A 111 3.10 13.15 -7.38
CA PHE A 111 2.54 11.83 -7.71
C PHE A 111 1.43 11.42 -6.74
N ALA A 112 1.65 11.55 -5.43
CA ALA A 112 0.66 11.22 -4.42
C ALA A 112 -0.65 12.01 -4.61
N LYS A 113 -0.56 13.33 -4.85
CA LYS A 113 -1.72 14.17 -5.14
C LYS A 113 -2.46 13.71 -6.40
N THR A 114 -1.73 13.42 -7.47
CA THR A 114 -2.33 12.95 -8.73
C THR A 114 -3.08 11.63 -8.52
N ILE A 115 -2.47 10.66 -7.83
CA ILE A 115 -3.13 9.36 -7.56
C ILE A 115 -4.40 9.54 -6.73
N ILE A 116 -4.38 10.37 -5.69
CA ILE A 116 -5.58 10.62 -4.87
C ILE A 116 -6.70 11.24 -5.72
N GLN A 117 -6.41 12.16 -6.62
CA GLN A 117 -7.40 12.72 -7.55
C GLN A 117 -7.96 11.67 -8.52
N GLU A 118 -7.11 10.76 -9.02
CA GLU A 118 -7.52 9.68 -9.92
C GLU A 118 -8.43 8.64 -9.22
N ILE A 119 -8.24 8.39 -7.92
CA ILE A 119 -9.10 7.50 -7.13
C ILE A 119 -10.56 7.97 -7.16
N GLU A 120 -10.79 9.28 -7.05
CA GLU A 120 -12.15 9.85 -7.04
C GLU A 120 -12.92 9.60 -8.34
N GLY A 121 -12.21 9.45 -9.47
CA GLY A 121 -12.78 9.26 -10.80
C GLY A 121 -12.73 7.82 -11.32
N SER A 122 -12.28 6.85 -10.52
CA SER A 122 -12.04 5.48 -10.98
C SER A 122 -12.64 4.46 -10.01
N GLU A 123 -13.27 3.40 -10.55
CA GLU A 123 -13.65 2.25 -9.71
C GLU A 123 -12.42 1.62 -9.09
N ILE A 124 -11.47 1.20 -9.95
CA ILE A 124 -10.18 0.62 -9.55
C ILE A 124 -9.05 1.26 -10.33
N LEU A 125 -7.97 1.55 -9.63
CA LEU A 125 -6.69 2.01 -10.15
C LEU A 125 -5.63 0.97 -9.86
N ILE A 126 -4.84 0.55 -10.84
CA ILE A 126 -3.79 -0.44 -10.63
C ILE A 126 -2.49 -0.05 -11.33
N ALA A 127 -1.38 -0.08 -10.60
CA ALA A 127 -0.05 0.15 -11.17
C ALA A 127 0.63 -1.15 -11.56
N LYS A 128 1.40 -1.10 -12.66
CA LYS A 128 2.20 -2.22 -13.14
C LYS A 128 3.69 -1.91 -13.00
N SER A 129 4.44 -2.79 -12.35
CA SER A 129 5.90 -2.76 -12.35
C SER A 129 6.50 -3.56 -13.52
N LYS A 130 7.80 -3.36 -13.79
CA LYS A 130 8.51 -4.05 -14.89
C LYS A 130 8.48 -5.57 -14.80
N ASP A 131 8.43 -6.12 -13.58
CA ASP A 131 8.34 -7.57 -13.31
C ASP A 131 6.91 -8.09 -13.22
N SER A 132 5.92 -7.34 -13.72
CA SER A 132 4.48 -7.63 -13.60
C SER A 132 3.99 -7.70 -12.15
N GLY A 133 4.63 -7.00 -11.24
CA GLY A 133 4.15 -6.76 -9.87
C GLY A 133 3.09 -5.66 -9.83
N THR A 134 2.48 -5.49 -8.66
CA THR A 134 1.51 -4.44 -8.36
C THR A 134 2.06 -3.51 -7.28
N PRO A 135 2.78 -2.43 -7.63
CA PRO A 135 3.31 -1.47 -6.64
C PRO A 135 2.23 -0.84 -5.77
N PHE A 136 1.09 -0.55 -6.36
CA PHE A 136 -0.12 -0.18 -5.63
C PHE A 136 -1.39 -0.58 -6.40
N ILE A 137 -2.47 -0.71 -5.66
CA ILE A 137 -3.84 -0.82 -6.14
C ILE A 137 -4.72 0.08 -5.28
N ALA A 138 -5.65 0.77 -5.92
CA ALA A 138 -6.50 1.76 -5.26
C ALA A 138 -7.90 1.75 -5.88
N GLY A 139 -8.87 2.41 -5.26
CA GLY A 139 -10.21 2.53 -5.83
C GLY A 139 -11.18 3.31 -4.96
N SER A 140 -12.37 3.56 -5.51
CA SER A 140 -13.48 4.22 -4.84
C SER A 140 -14.62 3.27 -4.44
N ILE A 141 -14.60 2.04 -4.96
CA ILE A 141 -15.61 1.03 -4.68
C ILE A 141 -15.10 -0.03 -3.70
N SER A 142 -15.99 -0.83 -3.15
CA SER A 142 -15.61 -1.94 -2.26
C SER A 142 -14.78 -2.98 -3.01
N PHE A 143 -13.64 -3.38 -2.44
CA PHE A 143 -12.75 -4.38 -3.00
C PHE A 143 -12.07 -5.15 -1.87
N ASP A 144 -12.10 -6.47 -1.94
CA ASP A 144 -11.60 -7.37 -0.89
C ASP A 144 -10.78 -8.56 -1.43
N GLU A 145 -10.44 -8.53 -2.72
CA GLU A 145 -9.69 -9.62 -3.37
C GLU A 145 -8.29 -9.16 -3.77
N PHE A 146 -7.33 -9.40 -2.91
CA PHE A 146 -5.92 -9.03 -3.13
C PHE A 146 -5.08 -10.27 -3.46
N ARG A 147 -4.24 -10.16 -4.50
CA ARG A 147 -3.42 -11.24 -5.07
C ARG A 147 -1.96 -10.82 -5.23
N PHE A 148 -1.41 -10.18 -4.21
CA PHE A 148 0.01 -9.79 -4.19
C PHE A 148 0.94 -11.01 -4.26
N GLY A 149 2.15 -10.81 -4.77
CA GLY A 149 3.18 -11.81 -4.98
C GLY A 149 3.64 -11.86 -6.43
N VAL A 150 4.24 -12.96 -6.85
CA VAL A 150 4.81 -13.11 -8.21
C VAL A 150 3.73 -12.88 -9.25
N LYS A 151 4.03 -11.99 -10.23
CA LYS A 151 3.12 -11.58 -11.32
C LYS A 151 1.75 -11.11 -10.80
N SER A 152 1.76 -10.35 -9.71
CA SER A 152 0.52 -9.91 -9.05
C SER A 152 -0.35 -9.03 -9.94
N PHE A 153 0.26 -8.20 -10.82
CA PHE A 153 -0.50 -7.40 -11.77
C PHE A 153 -1.36 -8.27 -12.71
N ASP A 154 -0.79 -9.33 -13.26
CA ASP A 154 -1.52 -10.22 -14.17
C ASP A 154 -2.69 -10.91 -13.45
N LYS A 155 -2.48 -11.30 -12.19
CA LYS A 155 -3.52 -11.93 -11.34
C LYS A 155 -4.64 -10.95 -11.00
N HIS A 156 -4.31 -9.73 -10.60
CA HIS A 156 -5.30 -8.69 -10.33
C HIS A 156 -6.08 -8.32 -11.61
N SER A 157 -5.37 -8.05 -12.72
CA SER A 157 -6.01 -7.68 -13.99
C SER A 157 -6.94 -8.78 -14.51
N LYS A 158 -6.55 -10.05 -14.36
CA LYS A 158 -7.41 -11.18 -14.71
C LYS A 158 -8.68 -11.17 -13.88
N TYR A 159 -8.55 -11.07 -12.55
CA TYR A 159 -9.69 -11.03 -11.64
C TYR A 159 -10.63 -9.85 -11.93
N LEU A 160 -10.08 -8.64 -12.13
CA LEU A 160 -10.87 -7.46 -12.44
C LEU A 160 -11.69 -7.63 -13.73
N LYS A 161 -11.09 -8.20 -14.79
CA LYS A 161 -11.77 -8.50 -16.06
C LYS A 161 -12.87 -9.56 -15.91
N GLU A 162 -12.58 -10.67 -15.23
CA GLU A 162 -13.52 -11.76 -15.01
C GLU A 162 -14.76 -11.30 -14.21
N ASN A 163 -14.58 -10.35 -13.28
CA ASN A 163 -15.64 -9.81 -12.45
C ASN A 163 -16.21 -8.47 -12.96
N LYS A 164 -15.84 -8.05 -14.19
CA LYS A 164 -16.37 -6.87 -14.88
C LYS A 164 -16.18 -5.54 -14.13
N PHE A 165 -15.08 -5.42 -13.35
CA PHE A 165 -14.69 -4.15 -12.77
C PHE A 165 -14.14 -3.21 -13.86
N GLU A 166 -14.54 -1.95 -13.82
CA GLU A 166 -13.86 -0.92 -14.59
C GLU A 166 -12.54 -0.54 -13.89
N TYR A 167 -11.42 -0.62 -14.61
CA TYR A 167 -10.13 -0.27 -14.01
C TYR A 167 -9.23 0.51 -14.96
N LYS A 168 -8.48 1.42 -14.38
CA LYS A 168 -7.45 2.20 -15.06
C LYS A 168 -6.07 1.69 -14.68
N GLN A 169 -5.23 1.44 -15.68
CA GLN A 169 -3.84 1.06 -15.47
C GLN A 169 -2.95 2.31 -15.45
N ILE A 170 -2.02 2.36 -14.49
CA ILE A 170 -0.97 3.39 -14.38
C ILE A 170 0.40 2.73 -14.59
N TYR A 171 1.29 3.44 -15.28
CA TYR A 171 2.66 3.02 -15.61
C TYR A 171 3.69 3.84 -14.86
#